data_25f2fd4a01cfec7c0b534e6fbcdf1bd3
#
_entry.id   25f2fd4a01cfec7c0b534e6fbcdf1bd3
#
_cell.length_a   1.000
_cell.length_b   1.000
_cell.length_c   1.000
_cell.angle_alpha   90.00
_cell.angle_beta   90.00
_cell.angle_gamma   90.00
#
_symmetry.space_group_name_H-M   'P 1'
#
loop_
_entity.id
_entity.type
_entity.pdbx_description
1 polymer ?
#
loop_
_entity_poly.entity_id
_entity_poly.type
_entity_poly.pdbx_seq_one_letter_code
_entity_poly.pdbx_strand_id
1 'polypeptide(L)'
;MFGPYQKVILQLIELPAAEKVLKGLVMELNDGAYNLVHSIVATTDPLVGFKDADVAVLVGARPRGPGMERKDLLTANAAIFKAQGEALNQVAKKTVKVCVVGNPANTNALIASHYAPTIPKKNFTALTRLD
;
A
#
# COMPACT_ATOMS: atom_id res chain seq x y z
N MET A 1 -13.31 -9.24 -3.79
CA MET A 1 -13.33 -7.91 -3.17
C MET A 1 -14.30 -6.98 -3.89
N PHE A 2 -14.13 -6.77 -5.19
CA PHE A 2 -14.97 -5.84 -5.97
C PHE A 2 -16.06 -6.52 -6.80
N GLY A 3 -16.23 -7.83 -6.67
CA GLY A 3 -17.17 -8.63 -7.43
C GLY A 3 -16.72 -8.90 -8.88
N PRO A 4 -17.52 -9.66 -9.65
CA PRO A 4 -17.13 -10.16 -10.97
C PRO A 4 -17.30 -9.14 -12.10
N TYR A 5 -17.87 -7.96 -11.83
CA TYR A 5 -18.19 -6.97 -12.86
C TYR A 5 -17.51 -5.61 -12.67
N GLN A 6 -16.92 -5.36 -11.50
CA GLN A 6 -16.29 -4.07 -11.22
C GLN A 6 -14.93 -3.97 -11.88
N LYS A 7 -14.79 -3.09 -12.85
CA LYS A 7 -13.49 -2.71 -13.42
C LYS A 7 -12.70 -1.88 -12.43
N VAL A 8 -11.39 -2.07 -12.42
CA VAL A 8 -10.46 -1.38 -11.53
C VAL A 8 -9.31 -0.74 -12.32
N ILE A 9 -8.83 0.39 -11.83
CA ILE A 9 -7.54 0.96 -12.19
C ILE A 9 -6.56 0.46 -11.14
N LEU A 10 -5.57 -0.31 -11.55
CA LEU A 10 -4.54 -0.85 -10.66
C LEU A 10 -3.37 0.11 -10.57
N GLN A 11 -3.15 0.69 -9.40
CA GLN A 11 -2.04 1.59 -9.13
C GLN A 11 -0.99 0.85 -8.31
N LEU A 12 0.19 0.68 -8.89
CA LEU A 12 1.32 -0.06 -8.31
C LEU A 12 2.40 0.92 -7.89
N ILE A 13 2.79 0.84 -6.63
CA ILE A 13 3.83 1.69 -6.05
C ILE A 13 4.96 0.81 -5.55
N GLU A 14 6.18 1.14 -5.96
CA GLU A 14 7.37 0.42 -5.52
C GLU A 14 8.51 1.42 -5.23
N LEU A 15 9.55 0.95 -4.57
CA LEU A 15 10.74 1.76 -4.33
C LEU A 15 11.50 2.04 -5.63
N PRO A 16 12.19 3.19 -5.76
CA PRO A 16 12.99 3.51 -6.95
C PRO A 16 14.00 2.42 -7.31
N ALA A 17 14.59 1.76 -6.33
CA ALA A 17 15.54 0.65 -6.55
C ALA A 17 14.91 -0.57 -7.23
N ALA A 18 13.59 -0.74 -7.14
CA ALA A 18 12.85 -1.84 -7.73
C ALA A 18 12.06 -1.46 -9.00
N GLU A 19 12.30 -0.29 -9.57
CA GLU A 19 11.59 0.21 -10.76
C GLU A 19 11.62 -0.78 -11.94
N LYS A 20 12.77 -1.45 -12.15
CA LYS A 20 12.91 -2.46 -13.20
C LYS A 20 12.01 -3.67 -12.97
N VAL A 21 11.89 -4.11 -11.72
CA VAL A 21 11.01 -5.22 -11.33
C VAL A 21 9.55 -4.82 -11.52
N LEU A 22 9.20 -3.58 -11.16
CA LEU A 22 7.87 -3.02 -11.35
C LEU A 22 7.46 -3.02 -12.85
N LYS A 23 8.37 -2.63 -13.74
CA LYS A 23 8.14 -2.69 -15.20
C LYS A 23 7.88 -4.12 -15.68
N GLY A 24 8.65 -5.10 -15.18
CA GLY A 24 8.42 -6.51 -15.48
C GLY A 24 7.04 -7.00 -15.02
N LEU A 25 6.64 -6.63 -13.81
CA LEU A 25 5.31 -6.96 -13.27
C LEU A 25 4.17 -6.39 -14.15
N VAL A 26 4.32 -5.16 -14.63
CA VAL A 26 3.32 -4.55 -15.53
C VAL A 26 3.21 -5.34 -16.83
N MET A 27 4.32 -5.82 -17.39
CA MET A 27 4.31 -6.67 -18.60
C MET A 27 3.56 -7.99 -18.34
N GLU A 28 3.86 -8.67 -17.23
CA GLU A 28 3.15 -9.90 -16.83
C GLU A 28 1.65 -9.69 -16.65
N LEU A 29 1.25 -8.59 -16.00
CA LEU A 29 -0.16 -8.26 -15.81
C LEU A 29 -0.89 -7.95 -17.12
N ASN A 30 -0.21 -7.29 -18.06
CA ASN A 30 -0.76 -7.03 -19.40
C ASN A 30 -0.91 -8.33 -20.20
N ASP A 31 0.08 -9.21 -20.13
CA ASP A 31 0.03 -10.53 -20.78
C ASP A 31 -1.07 -11.42 -20.20
N GLY A 32 -1.37 -11.27 -18.91
CA GLY A 32 -2.48 -11.96 -18.23
C GLY A 32 -3.87 -11.53 -18.72
N ALA A 33 -3.99 -10.42 -19.43
CA ALA A 33 -5.21 -9.91 -20.04
C ALA A 33 -6.45 -9.96 -19.13
N TYR A 34 -6.31 -9.55 -17.88
CA TYR A 34 -7.37 -9.57 -16.87
C TYR A 34 -8.52 -8.62 -17.25
N ASN A 35 -9.69 -9.18 -17.55
CA ASN A 35 -10.86 -8.45 -18.06
C ASN A 35 -11.34 -7.28 -17.18
N LEU A 36 -11.07 -7.34 -15.87
CA LEU A 36 -11.48 -6.32 -14.91
C LEU A 36 -10.42 -5.26 -14.64
N VAL A 37 -9.21 -5.42 -15.16
CA VAL A 37 -8.17 -4.38 -15.10
C VAL A 37 -8.39 -3.41 -16.26
N HIS A 38 -8.89 -2.22 -15.95
CA HIS A 38 -9.12 -1.18 -16.94
C HIS A 38 -7.81 -0.54 -17.41
N SER A 39 -6.93 -0.24 -16.46
CA SER A 39 -5.60 0.31 -16.73
C SER A 39 -4.66 0.05 -15.56
N ILE A 40 -3.36 0.15 -15.81
CA ILE A 40 -2.30 -0.01 -14.81
C ILE A 40 -1.48 1.27 -14.76
N VAL A 41 -1.33 1.83 -13.57
CA VAL A 41 -0.41 2.94 -13.28
C VAL A 41 0.71 2.37 -12.41
N ALA A 42 1.94 2.43 -12.89
CA ALA A 42 3.12 1.98 -12.14
C ALA A 42 4.04 3.17 -11.87
N THR A 43 4.40 3.38 -10.62
CA THR A 43 5.17 4.54 -10.20
C THR A 43 6.05 4.24 -8.99
N THR A 44 7.09 5.03 -8.83
CA THR A 44 7.91 5.05 -7.62
C THR A 44 7.57 6.23 -6.69
N ASP A 45 6.62 7.07 -7.11
CA ASP A 45 6.14 8.21 -6.33
C ASP A 45 4.80 7.89 -5.65
N PRO A 46 4.75 7.81 -4.31
CA PRO A 46 3.52 7.57 -3.56
C PRO A 46 2.41 8.60 -3.83
N LEU A 47 2.77 9.85 -4.11
CA LEU A 47 1.77 10.89 -4.40
C LEU A 47 1.04 10.64 -5.72
N VAL A 48 1.73 10.07 -6.70
CA VAL A 48 1.12 9.64 -7.96
C VAL A 48 0.33 8.35 -7.75
N GLY A 49 0.91 7.39 -7.03
CA GLY A 49 0.32 6.06 -6.86
C GLY A 49 -0.93 6.02 -5.98
N PHE A 50 -1.03 6.89 -4.98
CA PHE A 50 -2.23 6.98 -4.12
C PHE A 50 -3.27 8.00 -4.60
N LYS A 51 -2.98 8.71 -5.69
CA LYS A 51 -3.90 9.74 -6.19
C LYS A 51 -5.28 9.17 -6.46
N ASP A 52 -6.29 9.80 -5.85
CA ASP A 52 -7.71 9.45 -5.97
C ASP A 52 -8.05 7.98 -5.65
N ALA A 53 -7.20 7.29 -4.87
CA ALA A 53 -7.43 5.90 -4.52
C ALA A 53 -8.72 5.69 -3.71
N ASP A 54 -9.51 4.68 -4.11
CA ASP A 54 -10.69 4.20 -3.38
C ASP A 54 -10.32 3.15 -2.34
N VAL A 55 -9.33 2.31 -2.66
CA VAL A 55 -8.78 1.26 -1.80
C VAL A 55 -7.26 1.29 -1.90
N ALA A 56 -6.59 1.24 -0.76
CA ALA A 56 -5.15 1.12 -0.67
C ALA A 56 -4.78 -0.16 0.10
N VAL A 57 -3.89 -0.96 -0.46
CA VAL A 57 -3.35 -2.15 0.18
C VAL A 57 -1.86 -1.94 0.43
N LEU A 58 -1.48 -1.81 1.69
CA LEU A 58 -0.11 -1.52 2.10
C LEU A 58 0.61 -2.83 2.44
N VAL A 59 1.27 -3.40 1.45
CA VAL A 59 1.97 -4.71 1.56
C VAL A 59 3.43 -4.53 1.95
N GLY A 60 4.09 -3.50 1.41
CA GLY A 60 5.50 -3.26 1.58
C GLY A 60 5.86 -2.95 3.03
N ALA A 61 6.76 -3.75 3.58
CA ALA A 61 7.37 -3.53 4.89
C ALA A 61 8.81 -4.05 4.86
N ARG A 62 9.66 -3.52 5.74
CA ARG A 62 11.02 -4.04 5.86
C ARG A 62 10.99 -5.39 6.59
N PRO A 63 11.49 -6.47 5.99
CA PRO A 63 11.58 -7.77 6.66
C PRO A 63 12.63 -7.73 7.77
N ARG A 64 12.48 -8.62 8.75
CA ARG A 64 13.47 -8.79 9.80
C ARG A 64 14.75 -9.41 9.23
N GLY A 65 15.86 -8.67 9.31
CA GLY A 65 17.17 -9.17 8.94
C GLY A 65 17.87 -9.94 10.07
N PRO A 66 18.92 -10.73 9.74
CA PRO A 66 19.75 -11.39 10.75
C PRO A 66 20.34 -10.36 11.74
N GLY A 67 20.26 -10.63 13.05
CA GLY A 67 20.79 -9.74 14.09
C GLY A 67 19.98 -8.47 14.35
N MET A 68 18.85 -8.27 13.69
CA MET A 68 17.99 -7.11 13.88
C MET A 68 17.08 -7.31 15.08
N GLU A 69 17.13 -6.38 16.03
CA GLU A 69 16.21 -6.37 17.16
C GLU A 69 14.80 -5.97 16.75
N ARG A 70 13.81 -6.39 17.55
CA ARG A 70 12.40 -6.04 17.30
C ARG A 70 12.16 -4.52 17.27
N LYS A 71 12.90 -3.79 18.11
CA LYS A 71 12.86 -2.32 18.20
C LYS A 71 13.32 -1.65 16.90
N ASP A 72 14.41 -2.15 16.31
CA ASP A 72 14.95 -1.60 15.07
C ASP A 72 14.00 -1.80 13.90
N LEU A 73 13.38 -2.99 13.84
CA LEU A 73 12.36 -3.31 12.86
C LEU A 73 11.13 -2.39 12.97
N LEU A 74 10.66 -2.14 14.19
CA LEU A 74 9.54 -1.23 14.45
C LEU A 74 9.87 0.20 13.99
N THR A 75 11.07 0.69 14.30
CA THR A 75 11.49 2.03 13.91
C THR A 75 11.59 2.18 12.39
N ALA A 76 12.18 1.20 11.69
CA ALA A 76 12.31 1.22 10.25
C ALA A 76 10.93 1.18 9.55
N ASN A 77 10.03 0.33 10.01
CA ASN A 77 8.67 0.25 9.48
C ASN A 77 7.83 1.49 9.82
N ALA A 78 8.01 2.07 10.99
CA ALA A 78 7.33 3.30 11.39
C ALA A 78 7.59 4.45 10.38
N ALA A 79 8.82 4.61 9.92
CA ALA A 79 9.18 5.61 8.91
C ALA A 79 8.48 5.35 7.58
N ILE A 80 8.41 4.09 7.13
CA ILE A 80 7.71 3.69 5.90
C ILE A 80 6.22 4.03 5.98
N PHE A 81 5.55 3.58 7.03
CA PHE A 81 4.09 3.77 7.17
C PHE A 81 3.69 5.20 7.52
N LYS A 82 4.59 5.96 8.15
CA LYS A 82 4.46 7.42 8.28
C LYS A 82 4.37 8.07 6.90
N ALA A 83 5.35 7.84 6.03
CA ALA A 83 5.39 8.42 4.70
C ALA A 83 4.17 8.01 3.85
N GLN A 84 3.75 6.76 3.93
CA GLN A 84 2.55 6.27 3.24
C GLN A 84 1.26 6.89 3.80
N GLY A 85 1.16 7.07 5.11
CA GLY A 85 0.02 7.75 5.75
C GLY A 85 -0.08 9.21 5.31
N GLU A 86 1.02 9.93 5.32
CA GLU A 86 1.10 11.32 4.85
C GLU A 86 0.69 11.44 3.36
N ALA A 87 1.19 10.56 2.50
CA ALA A 87 0.84 10.55 1.08
C ALA A 87 -0.66 10.25 0.86
N LEU A 88 -1.21 9.24 1.54
CA LEU A 88 -2.63 8.93 1.52
C LEU A 88 -3.47 10.13 1.97
N ASN A 89 -3.08 10.80 3.05
CA ASN A 89 -3.77 11.98 3.57
C ASN A 89 -3.81 13.11 2.56
N GLN A 90 -2.77 13.25 1.76
CA GLN A 90 -2.62 14.35 0.81
C GLN A 90 -3.40 14.12 -0.50
N VAL A 91 -3.36 12.91 -1.06
CA VAL A 91 -3.81 12.67 -2.45
C VAL A 91 -4.90 11.61 -2.61
N ALA A 92 -5.13 10.73 -1.63
CA ALA A 92 -6.20 9.75 -1.72
C ALA A 92 -7.57 10.37 -1.44
N LYS A 93 -8.64 9.70 -1.87
CA LYS A 93 -9.99 10.10 -1.47
C LYS A 93 -10.15 9.99 0.05
N LYS A 94 -10.92 10.89 0.65
CA LYS A 94 -11.17 10.85 2.11
C LYS A 94 -12.02 9.65 2.53
N THR A 95 -12.66 8.99 1.58
CA THR A 95 -13.42 7.74 1.75
C THR A 95 -12.57 6.49 1.55
N VAL A 96 -11.28 6.62 1.24
CA VAL A 96 -10.37 5.50 0.96
C VAL A 96 -10.43 4.44 2.08
N LYS A 97 -10.45 3.17 1.68
CA LYS A 97 -10.30 2.03 2.59
C LYS A 97 -8.87 1.54 2.53
N VAL A 98 -8.23 1.48 3.68
CA VAL A 98 -6.82 1.09 3.78
C VAL A 98 -6.71 -0.26 4.48
N CYS A 99 -6.08 -1.21 3.82
CA CYS A 99 -5.76 -2.52 4.37
C CYS A 99 -4.24 -2.66 4.51
N VAL A 100 -3.76 -2.76 5.73
CA VAL A 100 -2.34 -2.95 6.00
C VAL A 100 -2.04 -4.44 6.13
N VAL A 101 -1.11 -4.92 5.31
CA VAL A 101 -0.66 -6.32 5.27
C VAL A 101 0.76 -6.45 5.81
N GLY A 102 1.61 -5.45 5.55
CA GLY A 102 3.01 -5.44 5.98
C GLY A 102 3.15 -5.53 7.50
N ASN A 103 3.96 -6.50 7.98
CA ASN A 103 4.15 -6.75 9.41
C ASN A 103 5.14 -5.77 10.08
N PRO A 104 4.88 -5.40 11.34
CA PRO A 104 3.73 -5.75 12.19
C PRO A 104 2.46 -4.98 11.80
N ALA A 105 1.47 -5.69 11.21
CA ALA A 105 0.33 -5.07 10.54
C ALA A 105 -0.51 -4.17 11.44
N ASN A 106 -0.80 -4.58 12.67
CA ASN A 106 -1.60 -3.78 13.62
C ASN A 106 -0.91 -2.46 13.97
N THR A 107 0.38 -2.51 14.29
CA THR A 107 1.18 -1.32 14.63
C THR A 107 1.32 -0.40 13.43
N ASN A 108 1.59 -0.97 12.26
CA ASN A 108 1.75 -0.20 11.03
C ASN A 108 0.43 0.47 10.60
N ALA A 109 -0.70 -0.19 10.80
CA ALA A 109 -2.03 0.39 10.55
C ALA A 109 -2.29 1.58 11.48
N LEU A 110 -1.95 1.46 12.76
CA LEU A 110 -2.07 2.55 13.73
C LEU A 110 -1.22 3.76 13.32
N ILE A 111 0.04 3.53 12.95
CA ILE A 111 0.96 4.58 12.50
C ILE A 111 0.40 5.26 11.25
N ALA A 112 0.04 4.51 10.21
CA ALA A 112 -0.51 5.08 8.98
C ALA A 112 -1.76 5.93 9.27
N SER A 113 -2.66 5.46 10.12
CA SER A 113 -3.87 6.19 10.49
C SER A 113 -3.59 7.49 11.27
N HIS A 114 -2.53 7.50 12.08
CA HIS A 114 -2.11 8.68 12.84
C HIS A 114 -1.61 9.79 11.89
N TYR A 115 -0.86 9.42 10.86
CA TYR A 115 -0.33 10.35 9.86
C TYR A 115 -1.29 10.67 8.70
N ALA A 116 -2.51 10.14 8.75
CA ALA A 116 -3.58 10.46 7.81
C ALA A 116 -4.82 11.01 8.55
N PRO A 117 -4.71 12.14 9.24
CA PRO A 117 -5.76 12.64 10.16
C PRO A 117 -7.07 13.01 9.45
N THR A 118 -7.06 13.29 8.15
CA THR A 118 -8.29 13.63 7.40
C THR A 118 -9.03 12.43 6.86
N ILE A 119 -8.47 11.21 6.99
CA ILE A 119 -9.13 9.96 6.64
C ILE A 119 -9.68 9.35 7.93
N PRO A 120 -10.98 8.95 7.98
CA PRO A 120 -11.57 8.36 9.17
C PRO A 120 -10.80 7.12 9.65
N LYS A 121 -10.47 7.04 10.94
CA LYS A 121 -9.71 5.92 11.51
C LYS A 121 -10.35 4.56 11.26
N LYS A 122 -11.69 4.48 11.22
CA LYS A 122 -12.44 3.26 10.90
C LYS A 122 -12.20 2.71 9.49
N ASN A 123 -11.58 3.51 8.62
CA ASN A 123 -11.22 3.10 7.26
C ASN A 123 -9.89 2.36 7.21
N PHE A 124 -9.11 2.35 8.29
CA PHE A 124 -7.85 1.61 8.41
C PHE A 124 -8.10 0.25 9.04
N THR A 125 -7.65 -0.79 8.37
CA THR A 125 -7.71 -2.18 8.82
C THR A 125 -6.34 -2.83 8.71
N ALA A 126 -6.11 -3.86 9.51
CA ALA A 126 -4.91 -4.69 9.44
C ALA A 126 -5.31 -6.12 9.11
N LEU A 127 -4.58 -6.74 8.19
CA LEU A 127 -4.82 -8.13 7.83
C LEU A 127 -4.07 -9.06 8.80
N THR A 128 -4.79 -9.55 9.79
CA THR A 128 -4.25 -10.42 10.85
C THR A 128 -4.96 -11.78 10.93
N ARG A 129 -5.81 -12.09 9.95
CA ARG A 129 -6.69 -13.27 10.03
C ARG A 129 -5.94 -14.60 9.97
N LEU A 130 -4.70 -14.60 9.51
CA LEU A 130 -3.86 -15.81 9.42
C LEU A 130 -3.03 -16.07 10.69
N ASP A 131 -3.07 -15.17 11.65
CA ASP A 131 -2.30 -15.28 12.91
C ASP A 131 -3.01 -16.18 13.97
#